data_98c17d2325c2e0523623436ddd60fd56
#
_entry.id   98c17d2325c2e0523623436ddd60fd56
#
_cell.length_a   1.000
_cell.length_b   1.000
_cell.length_c   1.000
_cell.angle_alpha   90.00
_cell.angle_beta   90.00
_cell.angle_gamma   90.00
#
_symmetry.space_group_name_H-M   'P 1'
#
loop_
_entity.id
_entity.type
_entity.pdbx_description
1 polymer ?
#
loop_
_entity_poly.entity_id
_entity_poly.type
_entity_poly.pdbx_seq_one_letter_code
_entity_poly.pdbx_strand_id
1 'polypeptide(L)'
;MTCKHFGTCGSCGLHAYSYEVQLAQKKTKVSTLLKPFYKKTIEVFDSPISHYRARAEFRIWHDGDICSYAMGNSSKDGAINIEECPKVILPIEKRMWRLLEKINASQDILKKKLFAVEFLATTTDECLITMLYHRKLDDTWSKEAKLLESELSCKVMGRSRKQKVILSDEFVTEKLDIDGKTFTYVEYESGFTQPNPVVNVKMIEWAIKQAKTVKHGDFLEAYCGLGNFTLPLSQYFTKVLATEISKGSIKAALENCDLNDISNITFARLASEEMTEALNGTRAFNRLSHIDLASYAFSTVLVDPPRAGLDEGTIGLISSIENIIYISCNPETLARDLETLCKTHNVVDAAMYDQFPHTEHVESGVFLRINLE
;
A
#
# COMPACT_ATOMS: atom_id res chain seq x y z
N MET A 1 14.91 16.79 -4.11
CA MET A 1 14.40 16.49 -5.48
C MET A 1 14.20 17.81 -6.21
N THR A 2 14.58 17.87 -7.46
CA THR A 2 14.23 18.96 -8.38
C THR A 2 13.33 18.37 -9.47
N CYS A 3 12.34 19.14 -9.93
CA CYS A 3 11.44 18.74 -11.02
C CYS A 3 10.99 19.99 -11.76
N LYS A 4 11.15 20.02 -13.09
CA LYS A 4 10.76 21.16 -13.93
C LYS A 4 9.25 21.42 -13.94
N HIS A 5 8.45 20.48 -13.47
CA HIS A 5 6.99 20.61 -13.38
C HIS A 5 6.50 21.05 -11.98
N PHE A 6 7.41 21.41 -11.07
CA PHE A 6 6.99 21.96 -9.79
C PHE A 6 6.17 23.24 -9.96
N GLY A 7 5.08 23.35 -9.21
CA GLY A 7 4.13 24.46 -9.30
C GLY A 7 3.09 24.32 -10.42
N THR A 8 3.34 23.53 -11.46
CA THR A 8 2.39 23.29 -12.55
C THR A 8 1.72 21.92 -12.46
N CYS A 9 2.48 20.87 -12.06
CA CYS A 9 1.94 19.55 -11.80
C CYS A 9 1.26 19.50 -10.41
N GLY A 10 0.01 19.04 -10.37
CA GLY A 10 -0.76 18.92 -9.11
C GLY A 10 -0.34 17.77 -8.18
N SER A 11 0.63 16.95 -8.59
CA SER A 11 1.05 15.76 -7.82
C SER A 11 1.95 16.05 -6.63
N CYS A 12 2.59 17.24 -6.59
CA CYS A 12 3.61 17.63 -5.60
C CYS A 12 3.27 18.99 -4.99
N GLY A 13 2.19 19.06 -4.20
CA GLY A 13 1.64 20.32 -3.66
C GLY A 13 2.57 21.08 -2.68
N LEU A 14 3.49 20.38 -2.02
CA LEU A 14 4.41 20.99 -1.05
C LEU A 14 5.78 21.37 -1.64
N HIS A 15 5.92 21.41 -2.96
CA HIS A 15 7.17 21.67 -3.67
C HIS A 15 7.87 22.99 -3.30
N ALA A 16 7.12 23.98 -2.80
CA ALA A 16 7.65 25.28 -2.42
C ALA A 16 8.46 25.25 -1.10
N TYR A 17 8.35 24.17 -0.33
CA TYR A 17 9.04 24.01 0.96
C TYR A 17 10.20 23.03 0.83
N SER A 18 11.28 23.26 1.58
CA SER A 18 12.33 22.26 1.73
C SER A 18 11.77 20.98 2.37
N TYR A 19 12.43 19.85 2.16
CA TYR A 19 11.93 18.56 2.68
C TYR A 19 11.85 18.58 4.22
N GLU A 20 12.81 19.21 4.89
CA GLU A 20 12.83 19.36 6.33
C GLU A 20 11.62 20.14 6.85
N VAL A 21 11.23 21.21 6.12
CA VAL A 21 10.03 22.01 6.44
C VAL A 21 8.76 21.19 6.24
N GLN A 22 8.65 20.44 5.13
CA GLN A 22 7.52 19.54 4.89
C GLN A 22 7.39 18.51 6.01
N LEU A 23 8.49 17.87 6.40
CA LEU A 23 8.50 16.86 7.46
C LEU A 23 8.13 17.47 8.82
N ALA A 24 8.62 18.68 9.13
CA ALA A 24 8.26 19.40 10.35
C ALA A 24 6.77 19.78 10.40
N GLN A 25 6.18 20.21 9.27
CA GLN A 25 4.75 20.51 9.17
C GLN A 25 3.91 19.25 9.41
N LYS A 26 4.24 18.12 8.77
CA LYS A 26 3.57 16.84 8.96
C LYS A 26 3.68 16.35 10.40
N LYS A 27 4.88 16.41 10.98
CA LYS A 27 5.11 16.10 12.41
C LYS A 27 4.24 16.94 13.32
N THR A 28 4.18 18.26 13.09
CA THR A 28 3.35 19.18 13.88
C THR A 28 1.88 18.81 13.79
N LYS A 29 1.38 18.52 12.58
CA LYS A 29 0.00 18.08 12.35
C LYS A 29 -0.32 16.82 13.15
N VAL A 30 0.46 15.74 12.99
CA VAL A 30 0.24 14.48 13.68
C VAL A 30 0.37 14.63 15.20
N SER A 31 1.41 15.34 15.68
CA SER A 31 1.61 15.58 17.11
C SER A 31 0.45 16.37 17.74
N THR A 32 -0.11 17.34 17.02
CA THR A 32 -1.24 18.13 17.50
C THR A 32 -2.50 17.29 17.65
N LEU A 33 -2.79 16.46 16.66
CA LEU A 33 -3.96 15.54 16.67
C LEU A 33 -3.83 14.47 17.76
N LEU A 34 -2.63 13.91 17.96
CA LEU A 34 -2.39 12.88 18.97
C LEU A 34 -2.18 13.43 20.38
N LYS A 35 -1.99 14.75 20.56
CA LYS A 35 -1.70 15.37 21.86
C LYS A 35 -2.69 15.04 22.99
N PRO A 36 -4.00 14.87 22.77
CA PRO A 36 -4.93 14.43 23.81
C PRO A 36 -4.61 13.05 24.39
N PHE A 37 -4.06 12.16 23.56
CA PHE A 37 -3.86 10.74 23.85
C PHE A 37 -2.41 10.36 24.16
N TYR A 38 -1.43 11.13 23.61
CA TYR A 38 0.00 10.85 23.74
C TYR A 38 0.79 12.12 24.02
N LYS A 39 1.49 12.14 25.17
CA LYS A 39 2.21 13.34 25.66
C LYS A 39 3.71 13.35 25.33
N LYS A 40 4.25 12.21 24.87
CA LYS A 40 5.67 12.10 24.52
C LYS A 40 5.90 12.59 23.09
N THR A 41 7.16 12.71 22.69
CA THR A 41 7.53 13.00 21.30
C THR A 41 7.25 11.77 20.42
N ILE A 42 6.57 11.96 19.29
CA ILE A 42 6.37 10.91 18.29
C ILE A 42 7.67 10.60 17.55
N GLU A 43 7.90 9.35 17.23
CA GLU A 43 8.97 8.91 16.33
C GLU A 43 8.66 9.37 14.89
N VAL A 44 9.68 9.78 14.13
CA VAL A 44 9.49 10.30 12.76
C VAL A 44 10.36 9.52 11.82
N PHE A 45 9.74 8.88 10.83
CA PHE A 45 10.39 8.12 9.79
C PHE A 45 10.32 8.90 8.48
N ASP A 46 11.46 9.38 8.04
CA ASP A 46 11.65 10.08 6.78
C ASP A 46 11.66 9.13 5.57
N SER A 47 11.57 9.72 4.39
CA SER A 47 11.62 9.05 3.09
C SER A 47 12.83 9.51 2.26
N PRO A 48 13.28 8.70 1.30
CA PRO A 48 13.99 9.25 0.16
C PRO A 48 13.17 10.38 -0.49
N ILE A 49 13.81 11.50 -0.79
CA ILE A 49 13.12 12.67 -1.35
C ILE A 49 12.80 12.54 -2.84
N SER A 50 13.40 11.56 -3.51
CA SER A 50 13.20 11.20 -4.92
C SER A 50 13.27 9.69 -5.08
N HIS A 51 12.77 9.18 -6.21
CA HIS A 51 12.83 7.75 -6.56
C HIS A 51 12.29 6.82 -5.47
N TYR A 52 11.15 7.22 -4.88
CA TYR A 52 10.55 6.48 -3.77
C TYR A 52 9.26 5.73 -4.17
N ARG A 53 8.61 6.14 -5.27
CA ARG A 53 7.28 5.65 -5.61
C ARG A 53 7.35 4.46 -6.57
N ALA A 54 7.00 3.28 -6.05
CA ALA A 54 7.05 2.01 -6.77
C ALA A 54 5.82 1.72 -7.65
N ARG A 55 4.72 2.44 -7.43
CA ARG A 55 3.49 2.33 -8.24
C ARG A 55 3.01 3.70 -8.70
N ALA A 56 2.80 3.87 -10.00
CA ALA A 56 2.36 5.14 -10.58
C ALA A 56 1.51 4.93 -11.83
N GLU A 57 0.48 5.77 -11.99
CA GLU A 57 -0.34 5.84 -13.18
C GLU A 57 -0.14 7.20 -13.85
N PHE A 58 0.02 7.20 -15.18
CA PHE A 58 0.10 8.38 -16.00
C PHE A 58 -0.97 8.30 -17.09
N ARG A 59 -1.74 9.37 -17.24
CA ARG A 59 -2.64 9.52 -18.39
C ARG A 59 -1.82 9.69 -19.65
N ILE A 60 -2.40 9.29 -20.78
CA ILE A 60 -1.83 9.56 -22.11
C ILE A 60 -2.65 10.67 -22.76
N TRP A 61 -1.97 11.75 -23.10
CA TRP A 61 -2.50 12.83 -23.89
C TRP A 61 -2.16 12.61 -25.35
N HIS A 62 -3.14 12.77 -26.24
CA HIS A 62 -2.98 12.66 -27.68
C HIS A 62 -3.03 14.06 -28.29
N ASP A 63 -1.94 14.46 -28.96
CA ASP A 63 -1.86 15.68 -29.77
C ASP A 63 -1.54 15.29 -31.20
N GLY A 64 -2.58 15.20 -32.04
CA GLY A 64 -2.47 14.59 -33.37
C GLY A 64 -1.95 13.14 -33.25
N ASP A 65 -0.80 12.89 -33.89
CA ASP A 65 -0.15 11.59 -33.92
C ASP A 65 0.82 11.33 -32.76
N ILE A 66 1.01 12.31 -31.88
CA ILE A 66 1.96 12.23 -30.79
C ILE A 66 1.23 11.95 -29.45
N CYS A 67 1.72 10.96 -28.73
CA CYS A 67 1.33 10.68 -27.34
C CYS A 67 2.33 11.28 -26.38
N SER A 68 1.83 11.81 -25.24
CA SER A 68 2.65 12.29 -24.13
C SER A 68 2.07 11.79 -22.81
N TYR A 69 2.91 11.60 -21.80
CA TYR A 69 2.40 11.42 -20.44
C TYR A 69 1.81 12.73 -19.94
N ALA A 70 0.68 12.64 -19.26
CA ALA A 70 0.00 13.80 -18.69
C ALA A 70 -0.40 13.57 -17.22
N MET A 71 -0.36 14.66 -16.46
CA MET A 71 -0.80 14.70 -15.07
C MET A 71 -1.78 15.86 -14.87
N GLY A 72 -2.66 15.74 -13.87
CA GLY A 72 -3.51 16.87 -13.49
C GLY A 72 -2.66 18.08 -13.09
N ASN A 73 -3.08 19.28 -13.52
CA ASN A 73 -2.40 20.51 -13.15
C ASN A 73 -2.68 20.92 -11.69
N SER A 74 -1.92 21.87 -11.18
CA SER A 74 -2.05 22.35 -9.80
C SER A 74 -3.37 23.09 -9.54
N SER A 75 -3.97 23.71 -10.55
CA SER A 75 -5.30 24.37 -10.46
C SER A 75 -6.47 23.40 -10.49
N LYS A 76 -6.24 22.11 -10.78
CA LYS A 76 -7.25 21.03 -10.84
C LYS A 76 -8.32 21.22 -11.92
N ASP A 77 -8.10 22.05 -12.91
CA ASP A 77 -9.01 22.38 -14.00
C ASP A 77 -8.57 21.81 -15.36
N GLY A 78 -7.40 21.16 -15.42
CA GLY A 78 -6.85 20.58 -16.63
C GLY A 78 -5.72 19.59 -16.38
N ALA A 79 -4.97 19.33 -17.42
CA ALA A 79 -3.80 18.47 -17.39
C ALA A 79 -2.60 19.16 -18.05
N ILE A 80 -1.40 18.76 -17.68
CA ILE A 80 -0.15 19.17 -18.29
C ILE A 80 0.58 17.94 -18.82
N ASN A 81 1.28 18.09 -19.92
CA ASN A 81 2.24 17.09 -20.36
C ASN A 81 3.48 17.14 -19.47
N ILE A 82 3.98 15.97 -19.12
CA ILE A 82 5.18 15.85 -18.29
C ILE A 82 6.31 15.21 -19.10
N GLU A 83 7.53 15.62 -18.81
CA GLU A 83 8.75 15.15 -19.46
C GLU A 83 9.74 14.55 -18.45
N GLU A 84 9.42 14.61 -17.17
CA GLU A 84 10.15 13.97 -16.08
C GLU A 84 9.21 13.71 -14.89
N CYS A 85 9.53 12.71 -14.11
CA CYS A 85 8.87 12.45 -12.83
C CYS A 85 9.85 11.78 -11.84
N PRO A 86 10.77 12.54 -11.24
CA PRO A 86 11.79 11.98 -10.36
C PRO A 86 11.22 11.41 -9.03
N LYS A 87 9.91 11.37 -8.89
CA LYS A 87 9.20 10.73 -7.78
C LYS A 87 9.17 9.22 -7.92
N VAL A 88 9.03 8.69 -9.15
CA VAL A 88 8.96 7.25 -9.39
C VAL A 88 10.33 6.60 -9.18
N ILE A 89 10.34 5.34 -8.73
CA ILE A 89 11.60 4.60 -8.57
C ILE A 89 12.31 4.42 -9.91
N LEU A 90 13.63 4.24 -9.86
CA LEU A 90 14.47 4.14 -11.05
C LEU A 90 14.00 3.06 -12.06
N PRO A 91 13.52 1.87 -11.63
CA PRO A 91 12.95 0.87 -12.53
C PRO A 91 11.80 1.40 -13.40
N ILE A 92 10.94 2.27 -12.87
CA ILE A 92 9.86 2.92 -13.64
C ILE A 92 10.45 4.00 -14.54
N GLU A 93 11.24 4.92 -13.99
CA GLU A 93 11.81 6.04 -14.73
C GLU A 93 12.60 5.59 -15.97
N LYS A 94 13.44 4.56 -15.83
CA LYS A 94 14.21 3.94 -16.89
C LYS A 94 13.35 3.41 -18.05
N ARG A 95 12.14 2.94 -17.74
CA ARG A 95 11.25 2.27 -18.71
C ARG A 95 10.20 3.21 -19.31
N MET A 96 9.69 4.16 -18.53
CA MET A 96 8.53 4.96 -18.96
C MET A 96 8.81 5.80 -20.20
N TRP A 97 9.97 6.42 -20.31
CA TRP A 97 10.31 7.26 -21.48
C TRP A 97 10.57 6.42 -22.72
N ARG A 98 11.27 5.30 -22.58
CA ARG A 98 11.47 4.33 -23.67
C ARG A 98 10.15 3.73 -24.14
N LEU A 99 9.22 3.45 -23.23
CA LEU A 99 7.88 2.99 -23.58
C LEU A 99 7.15 4.06 -24.41
N LEU A 100 7.21 5.32 -24.02
CA LEU A 100 6.56 6.41 -24.75
C LEU A 100 7.11 6.56 -26.18
N GLU A 101 8.43 6.43 -26.37
CA GLU A 101 9.07 6.40 -27.69
C GLU A 101 8.51 5.25 -28.55
N LYS A 102 8.41 4.04 -27.98
CA LYS A 102 7.85 2.87 -28.67
C LYS A 102 6.38 3.05 -29.03
N ILE A 103 5.57 3.58 -28.12
CA ILE A 103 4.16 3.90 -28.38
C ILE A 103 4.07 4.85 -29.59
N ASN A 104 4.86 5.92 -29.62
CA ASN A 104 4.84 6.89 -30.71
C ASN A 104 5.32 6.33 -32.06
N ALA A 105 6.22 5.35 -32.04
CA ALA A 105 6.74 4.68 -33.24
C ALA A 105 5.79 3.59 -33.80
N SER A 106 4.74 3.19 -33.10
CA SER A 106 3.99 1.95 -33.33
C SER A 106 2.84 2.05 -34.35
N GLN A 107 2.87 2.89 -35.37
CA GLN A 107 1.84 2.95 -36.42
C GLN A 107 0.39 2.70 -35.90
N ASP A 108 -0.04 3.37 -34.87
CA ASP A 108 -1.34 3.25 -34.21
C ASP A 108 -1.63 1.95 -33.40
N ILE A 109 -0.84 0.90 -33.55
CA ILE A 109 -1.13 -0.38 -32.87
C ILE A 109 -1.16 -0.20 -31.35
N LEU A 110 -0.14 0.45 -30.78
CA LEU A 110 -0.05 0.67 -29.33
C LEU A 110 -0.71 1.98 -28.89
N LYS A 111 -0.69 3.04 -29.70
CA LYS A 111 -1.20 4.37 -29.29
C LYS A 111 -2.71 4.54 -29.43
N LYS A 112 -3.36 3.86 -30.41
CA LYS A 112 -4.78 4.08 -30.70
C LYS A 112 -5.68 3.82 -29.48
N LYS A 113 -6.33 4.90 -28.99
CA LYS A 113 -7.22 4.85 -27.82
C LYS A 113 -6.52 4.38 -26.53
N LEU A 114 -5.21 4.48 -26.45
CA LEU A 114 -4.48 4.33 -25.19
C LEU A 114 -4.86 5.51 -24.27
N PHE A 115 -5.33 5.19 -23.07
CA PHE A 115 -5.87 6.18 -22.14
C PHE A 115 -4.90 6.51 -21.01
N ALA A 116 -4.24 5.48 -20.47
CA ALA A 116 -3.27 5.62 -19.40
C ALA A 116 -2.30 4.45 -19.41
N VAL A 117 -1.19 4.62 -18.72
CA VAL A 117 -0.22 3.57 -18.42
C VAL A 117 0.00 3.53 -16.91
N GLU A 118 -0.18 2.37 -16.33
CA GLU A 118 0.14 2.08 -14.94
C GLU A 118 1.44 1.29 -14.87
N PHE A 119 2.31 1.68 -13.93
CA PHE A 119 3.56 1.00 -13.62
C PHE A 119 3.49 0.45 -12.20
N LEU A 120 3.86 -0.80 -12.05
CA LEU A 120 4.15 -1.45 -10.78
C LEU A 120 5.57 -2.01 -10.86
N ALA A 121 6.45 -1.56 -9.99
CA ALA A 121 7.85 -1.98 -10.04
C ALA A 121 8.41 -2.19 -8.63
N THR A 122 9.48 -2.97 -8.55
CA THR A 122 10.11 -3.40 -7.32
C THR A 122 11.47 -2.74 -7.13
N THR A 123 12.01 -2.84 -5.92
CA THR A 123 13.38 -2.42 -5.60
C THR A 123 14.43 -3.30 -6.28
N THR A 124 14.05 -4.49 -6.75
CA THR A 124 14.90 -5.47 -7.42
C THR A 124 14.86 -5.39 -8.96
N ASP A 125 14.39 -4.26 -9.52
CA ASP A 125 14.29 -3.93 -10.96
C ASP A 125 13.23 -4.74 -11.75
N GLU A 126 12.34 -5.52 -11.10
CA GLU A 126 11.16 -6.02 -11.79
C GLU A 126 10.18 -4.87 -12.08
N CYS A 127 9.50 -4.93 -13.22
CA CYS A 127 8.50 -3.93 -13.59
C CYS A 127 7.39 -4.59 -14.39
N LEU A 128 6.15 -4.28 -14.02
CA LEU A 128 4.95 -4.61 -14.77
C LEU A 128 4.33 -3.31 -15.31
N ILE A 129 4.08 -3.28 -16.60
CA ILE A 129 3.45 -2.16 -17.31
C ILE A 129 2.05 -2.57 -17.73
N THR A 130 1.03 -1.87 -17.22
CA THR A 130 -0.36 -2.06 -17.63
C THR A 130 -0.79 -0.93 -18.55
N MET A 131 -1.11 -1.26 -19.79
CA MET A 131 -1.58 -0.30 -20.80
C MET A 131 -3.12 -0.32 -20.84
N LEU A 132 -3.76 0.82 -20.54
CA LEU A 132 -5.20 0.98 -20.36
C LEU A 132 -5.84 1.61 -21.62
N TYR A 133 -6.82 0.92 -22.20
CA TYR A 133 -7.40 1.29 -23.49
C TYR A 133 -8.92 1.51 -23.46
N HIS A 134 -9.38 2.43 -24.32
CA HIS A 134 -10.79 2.62 -24.66
C HIS A 134 -11.19 1.87 -25.94
N ARG A 135 -10.55 0.73 -26.24
CA ARG A 135 -10.86 -0.15 -27.37
C ARG A 135 -10.60 -1.61 -27.00
N LYS A 136 -11.17 -2.54 -27.76
CA LYS A 136 -10.78 -3.94 -27.70
C LYS A 136 -9.32 -4.12 -28.14
N LEU A 137 -8.61 -5.01 -27.46
CA LEU A 137 -7.27 -5.46 -27.80
C LEU A 137 -7.35 -6.75 -28.61
N ASP A 138 -6.61 -6.83 -29.67
CA ASP A 138 -6.57 -7.95 -30.63
C ASP A 138 -5.19 -8.61 -30.65
N ASP A 139 -5.04 -9.63 -31.48
CA ASP A 139 -3.80 -10.38 -31.63
C ASP A 139 -2.66 -9.50 -32.18
N THR A 140 -2.98 -8.48 -33.00
CA THR A 140 -1.99 -7.55 -33.52
C THR A 140 -1.40 -6.73 -32.38
N TRP A 141 -2.27 -6.22 -31.50
CA TRP A 141 -1.81 -5.54 -30.28
C TRP A 141 -0.97 -6.47 -29.41
N SER A 142 -1.41 -7.72 -29.20
CA SER A 142 -0.70 -8.67 -28.36
C SER A 142 0.70 -8.99 -28.88
N LYS A 143 0.86 -9.13 -30.19
CA LYS A 143 2.16 -9.35 -30.83
C LYS A 143 3.11 -8.16 -30.64
N GLU A 144 2.63 -6.94 -30.87
CA GLU A 144 3.42 -5.73 -30.74
C GLU A 144 3.77 -5.46 -29.26
N ALA A 145 2.81 -5.60 -28.36
CA ALA A 145 3.04 -5.43 -26.93
C ALA A 145 4.01 -6.49 -26.35
N LYS A 146 4.03 -7.70 -26.93
CA LYS A 146 5.00 -8.74 -26.51
C LYS A 146 6.43 -8.37 -26.84
N LEU A 147 6.69 -7.61 -27.90
CA LEU A 147 8.02 -7.09 -28.21
C LEU A 147 8.51 -6.11 -27.15
N LEU A 148 7.60 -5.31 -26.56
CA LEU A 148 7.97 -4.39 -25.49
C LEU A 148 8.54 -5.11 -24.26
N GLU A 149 8.08 -6.32 -23.93
CA GLU A 149 8.60 -7.08 -22.79
C GLU A 149 10.11 -7.34 -22.92
N SER A 150 10.55 -7.75 -24.10
CA SER A 150 11.98 -8.00 -24.37
C SER A 150 12.79 -6.70 -24.48
N GLU A 151 12.23 -5.69 -25.16
CA GLU A 151 12.93 -4.43 -25.40
C GLU A 151 13.11 -3.57 -24.15
N LEU A 152 12.12 -3.63 -23.23
CA LEU A 152 12.13 -2.86 -21.98
C LEU A 152 12.55 -3.70 -20.77
N SER A 153 12.78 -5.01 -20.95
CA SER A 153 13.07 -5.95 -19.86
C SER A 153 12.03 -5.83 -18.72
N CYS A 154 10.74 -6.00 -19.07
CA CYS A 154 9.62 -5.86 -18.15
C CYS A 154 8.48 -6.81 -18.54
N LYS A 155 7.48 -6.91 -17.69
CA LYS A 155 6.20 -7.57 -17.99
C LYS A 155 5.22 -6.55 -18.56
N VAL A 156 4.41 -6.95 -19.52
CA VAL A 156 3.41 -6.06 -20.15
C VAL A 156 2.04 -6.72 -20.16
N MET A 157 1.04 -5.95 -19.82
CA MET A 157 -0.35 -6.35 -19.98
C MET A 157 -1.21 -5.23 -20.51
N GLY A 158 -2.35 -5.60 -21.10
CA GLY A 158 -3.35 -4.66 -21.58
C GLY A 158 -4.68 -4.80 -20.89
N ARG A 159 -5.32 -3.67 -20.61
CA ARG A 159 -6.69 -3.63 -20.06
C ARG A 159 -7.59 -2.77 -20.90
N SER A 160 -8.80 -3.24 -21.12
CA SER A 160 -9.89 -2.44 -21.68
C SER A 160 -11.20 -2.86 -21.01
N ARG A 161 -12.31 -2.25 -21.40
CA ARG A 161 -13.62 -2.57 -20.80
C ARG A 161 -13.92 -4.07 -20.91
N LYS A 162 -14.00 -4.77 -19.76
CA LYS A 162 -14.26 -6.21 -19.65
C LYS A 162 -13.22 -7.13 -20.33
N GLN A 163 -12.02 -6.62 -20.59
CA GLN A 163 -10.94 -7.41 -21.19
C GLN A 163 -9.64 -7.16 -20.42
N LYS A 164 -8.93 -8.24 -20.14
CA LYS A 164 -7.58 -8.26 -19.56
C LYS A 164 -6.75 -9.20 -20.43
N VAL A 165 -5.64 -8.70 -20.98
CA VAL A 165 -4.71 -9.46 -21.80
C VAL A 165 -3.38 -9.50 -21.06
N ILE A 166 -3.00 -10.66 -20.58
CA ILE A 166 -1.75 -10.93 -19.88
C ILE A 166 -0.82 -11.58 -20.90
N LEU A 167 0.38 -11.05 -21.09
CA LEU A 167 1.34 -11.56 -22.08
C LEU A 167 2.34 -12.53 -21.46
N SER A 168 2.73 -12.32 -20.22
CA SER A 168 3.55 -13.23 -19.41
C SER A 168 2.93 -13.38 -18.01
N ASP A 169 3.13 -12.40 -17.15
CA ASP A 169 2.60 -12.41 -15.78
C ASP A 169 1.82 -11.12 -15.49
N GLU A 170 0.96 -11.18 -14.48
CA GLU A 170 0.20 -10.04 -13.95
C GLU A 170 0.69 -9.58 -12.56
N PHE A 171 1.93 -9.92 -12.21
CA PHE A 171 2.53 -9.59 -10.91
C PHE A 171 4.03 -9.30 -11.05
N VAL A 172 4.58 -8.69 -10.04
CA VAL A 172 6.02 -8.55 -9.80
C VAL A 172 6.39 -9.21 -8.47
N THR A 173 7.68 -9.50 -8.28
CA THR A 173 8.20 -10.12 -7.06
C THR A 173 9.12 -9.13 -6.35
N GLU A 174 8.65 -8.55 -5.24
CA GLU A 174 9.41 -7.65 -4.40
C GLU A 174 10.18 -8.43 -3.33
N LYS A 175 11.37 -7.97 -2.96
CA LYS A 175 12.16 -8.49 -1.84
C LYS A 175 12.50 -7.36 -0.90
N LEU A 176 12.04 -7.48 0.34
CA LEU A 176 12.27 -6.49 1.38
C LEU A 176 13.11 -7.09 2.51
N ASP A 177 14.17 -6.41 2.86
CA ASP A 177 14.97 -6.76 4.05
C ASP A 177 14.36 -6.06 5.26
N ILE A 178 13.79 -6.85 6.17
CA ILE A 178 13.02 -6.40 7.33
C ILE A 178 13.59 -7.07 8.58
N ASP A 179 14.06 -6.28 9.55
CA ASP A 179 14.60 -6.78 10.84
C ASP A 179 15.64 -7.90 10.64
N GLY A 180 16.50 -7.77 9.62
CA GLY A 180 17.58 -8.70 9.31
C GLY A 180 17.19 -9.98 8.55
N LYS A 181 15.93 -10.08 8.10
CA LYS A 181 15.43 -11.19 7.27
C LYS A 181 14.84 -10.66 5.97
N THR A 182 15.15 -11.34 4.86
CA THR A 182 14.54 -11.02 3.55
C THR A 182 13.18 -11.69 3.43
N PHE A 183 12.15 -10.89 3.13
CA PHE A 183 10.81 -11.37 2.78
C PHE A 183 10.55 -11.18 1.30
N THR A 184 9.98 -12.18 0.66
CA THR A 184 9.60 -12.17 -0.75
C THR A 184 8.09 -12.02 -0.89
N TYR A 185 7.64 -11.04 -1.70
CA TYR A 185 6.23 -10.75 -1.92
C TYR A 185 5.89 -10.79 -3.40
N VAL A 186 4.86 -11.54 -3.76
CA VAL A 186 4.18 -11.40 -5.06
C VAL A 186 3.18 -10.27 -4.95
N GLU A 187 3.34 -9.27 -5.79
CA GLU A 187 2.48 -8.09 -5.88
C GLU A 187 1.72 -8.10 -7.20
N TYR A 188 0.41 -8.40 -7.14
CA TYR A 188 -0.45 -8.42 -8.31
C TYR A 188 -0.84 -7.02 -8.77
N GLU A 189 -0.98 -6.83 -10.09
CA GLU A 189 -1.41 -5.58 -10.70
C GLU A 189 -2.70 -5.03 -10.07
N SER A 190 -3.66 -5.87 -9.78
CA SER A 190 -4.94 -5.50 -9.20
C SER A 190 -4.93 -5.35 -7.67
N GLY A 191 -3.83 -5.72 -6.99
CA GLY A 191 -3.69 -5.65 -5.55
C GLY A 191 -3.24 -4.26 -5.07
N PHE A 192 -3.53 -3.94 -3.83
CA PHE A 192 -2.90 -2.79 -3.16
C PHE A 192 -1.48 -3.15 -2.74
N THR A 193 -0.55 -2.23 -2.91
CA THR A 193 0.83 -2.30 -2.41
C THR A 193 1.21 -0.96 -1.81
N GLN A 194 2.06 -0.98 -0.79
CA GLN A 194 2.59 0.26 -0.21
C GLN A 194 3.46 0.97 -1.26
N PRO A 195 3.15 2.24 -1.58
CA PRO A 195 3.77 2.89 -2.75
C PRO A 195 5.23 3.29 -2.54
N ASN A 196 5.74 3.29 -1.32
CA ASN A 196 7.11 3.62 -0.96
C ASN A 196 7.74 2.47 -0.18
N PRO A 197 8.43 1.54 -0.83
CA PRO A 197 8.97 0.35 -0.19
C PRO A 197 9.96 0.64 0.93
N VAL A 198 10.74 1.73 0.85
CA VAL A 198 11.68 2.13 1.91
C VAL A 198 10.95 2.52 3.19
N VAL A 199 9.88 3.30 3.08
CA VAL A 199 9.09 3.70 4.25
C VAL A 199 8.22 2.53 4.73
N ASN A 200 7.76 1.65 3.83
CA ASN A 200 7.05 0.42 4.19
C ASN A 200 7.89 -0.47 5.13
N VAL A 201 9.17 -0.68 4.82
CA VAL A 201 10.08 -1.41 5.71
C VAL A 201 10.12 -0.76 7.10
N LYS A 202 10.27 0.57 7.18
CA LYS A 202 10.29 1.30 8.45
C LYS A 202 8.97 1.14 9.25
N MET A 203 7.83 1.12 8.55
CA MET A 203 6.50 0.87 9.17
C MET A 203 6.43 -0.53 9.77
N ILE A 204 6.87 -1.55 9.02
CA ILE A 204 6.87 -2.94 9.47
C ILE A 204 7.84 -3.13 10.65
N GLU A 205 9.05 -2.57 10.57
CA GLU A 205 10.05 -2.66 11.64
C GLU A 205 9.58 -1.99 12.93
N TRP A 206 8.87 -0.84 12.82
CA TRP A 206 8.23 -0.23 13.98
C TRP A 206 7.15 -1.14 14.57
N ALA A 207 6.31 -1.77 13.76
CA ALA A 207 5.31 -2.72 14.25
C ALA A 207 5.97 -3.94 14.92
N ILE A 208 7.06 -4.47 14.35
CA ILE A 208 7.88 -5.53 14.95
C ILE A 208 8.47 -5.08 16.31
N LYS A 209 8.98 -3.86 16.41
CA LYS A 209 9.47 -3.27 17.66
C LYS A 209 8.38 -3.34 18.75
N GLN A 210 7.13 -3.07 18.40
CA GLN A 210 6.01 -3.19 19.36
C GLN A 210 5.70 -4.66 19.69
N ALA A 211 5.64 -5.53 18.68
CA ALA A 211 5.40 -6.96 18.85
C ALA A 211 6.43 -7.63 19.78
N LYS A 212 7.69 -7.22 19.71
CA LYS A 212 8.76 -7.70 20.62
C LYS A 212 8.52 -7.33 22.10
N THR A 213 7.65 -6.38 22.39
CA THR A 213 7.37 -5.92 23.77
C THR A 213 6.14 -6.56 24.40
N VAL A 214 5.37 -7.34 23.63
CA VAL A 214 4.15 -8.00 24.14
C VAL A 214 4.43 -9.42 24.60
N LYS A 215 3.55 -9.96 25.46
CA LYS A 215 3.60 -11.36 25.84
C LYS A 215 3.21 -12.24 24.66
N HIS A 216 3.77 -13.43 24.58
CA HIS A 216 3.39 -14.43 23.59
C HIS A 216 1.89 -14.75 23.70
N GLY A 217 1.25 -14.87 22.56
CA GLY A 217 -0.17 -15.17 22.39
C GLY A 217 -0.48 -15.31 20.90
N ASP A 218 -1.75 -15.23 20.53
CA ASP A 218 -2.16 -15.24 19.13
C ASP A 218 -2.33 -13.80 18.63
N PHE A 219 -2.16 -13.63 17.33
CA PHE A 219 -2.22 -12.35 16.65
C PHE A 219 -3.42 -12.30 15.70
N LEU A 220 -4.16 -11.20 15.77
CA LEU A 220 -5.20 -10.86 14.81
C LEU A 220 -4.74 -9.73 13.92
N GLU A 221 -4.93 -9.85 12.61
CA GLU A 221 -4.78 -8.72 11.69
C GLU A 221 -6.05 -8.52 10.88
N ALA A 222 -6.59 -7.32 10.93
CA ALA A 222 -7.67 -6.89 10.04
C ALA A 222 -7.10 -6.03 8.91
N TYR A 223 -7.68 -6.18 7.71
CA TYR A 223 -7.23 -5.49 6.48
C TYR A 223 -5.82 -5.91 6.02
N CYS A 224 -5.49 -7.21 6.11
CA CYS A 224 -4.12 -7.68 5.93
C CYS A 224 -3.58 -7.55 4.49
N GLY A 225 -4.44 -7.28 3.50
CA GLY A 225 -4.02 -7.18 2.10
C GLY A 225 -3.31 -8.45 1.62
N LEU A 226 -2.14 -8.28 1.04
CA LEU A 226 -1.27 -9.38 0.58
C LEU A 226 -0.36 -9.96 1.70
N GLY A 227 -0.61 -9.57 2.95
CA GLY A 227 0.18 -10.02 4.10
C GLY A 227 1.39 -9.13 4.42
N ASN A 228 1.36 -7.86 4.04
CA ASN A 228 2.47 -6.92 4.19
C ASN A 228 3.04 -6.85 5.61
N PHE A 229 2.18 -6.71 6.62
CA PHE A 229 2.56 -6.76 8.04
C PHE A 229 2.47 -8.19 8.59
N THR A 230 1.49 -8.97 8.13
CA THR A 230 1.19 -10.31 8.64
C THR A 230 2.41 -11.21 8.63
N LEU A 231 3.11 -11.30 7.48
CA LEU A 231 4.20 -12.23 7.32
C LEU A 231 5.38 -11.93 8.28
N PRO A 232 5.92 -10.70 8.33
CA PRO A 232 7.00 -10.37 9.25
C PRO A 232 6.61 -10.50 10.72
N LEU A 233 5.37 -10.10 11.08
CA LEU A 233 4.88 -10.16 12.45
C LEU A 233 4.59 -11.59 12.93
N SER A 234 4.25 -12.51 12.03
CA SER A 234 3.90 -13.89 12.37
C SER A 234 4.98 -14.63 13.18
N GLN A 235 6.24 -14.20 13.05
CA GLN A 235 7.39 -14.79 13.74
C GLN A 235 7.36 -14.55 15.26
N TYR A 236 6.57 -13.58 15.72
CA TYR A 236 6.48 -13.18 17.14
C TYR A 236 5.25 -13.73 17.86
N PHE A 237 4.42 -14.52 17.16
CA PHE A 237 3.15 -15.03 17.70
C PHE A 237 3.00 -16.54 17.44
N THR A 238 2.21 -17.20 18.29
CA THR A 238 1.99 -18.65 18.19
C THR A 238 1.13 -18.99 16.96
N LYS A 239 -0.01 -18.33 16.81
CA LYS A 239 -0.92 -18.45 15.68
C LYS A 239 -1.33 -17.06 15.23
N VAL A 240 -1.60 -16.92 13.94
CA VAL A 240 -2.07 -15.68 13.34
C VAL A 240 -3.38 -15.93 12.61
N LEU A 241 -4.36 -15.07 12.86
CA LEU A 241 -5.58 -14.98 12.06
C LEU A 241 -5.57 -13.64 11.33
N ALA A 242 -5.56 -13.67 10.00
CA ALA A 242 -5.53 -12.47 9.17
C ALA A 242 -6.77 -12.39 8.29
N THR A 243 -7.41 -11.21 8.24
CA THR A 243 -8.66 -11.02 7.49
C THR A 243 -8.51 -10.00 6.38
N GLU A 244 -9.13 -10.32 5.24
CA GLU A 244 -9.14 -9.49 4.03
C GLU A 244 -10.38 -9.82 3.21
N ILE A 245 -11.02 -8.83 2.61
CA ILE A 245 -12.21 -9.02 1.77
C ILE A 245 -11.87 -9.41 0.33
N SER A 246 -10.73 -8.97 -0.19
CA SER A 246 -10.30 -9.20 -1.56
C SER A 246 -9.81 -10.63 -1.77
N LYS A 247 -10.46 -11.36 -2.68
CA LYS A 247 -10.01 -12.71 -3.07
C LYS A 247 -8.59 -12.70 -3.67
N GLY A 248 -8.27 -11.65 -4.43
CA GLY A 248 -6.95 -11.51 -5.06
C GLY A 248 -5.84 -11.29 -4.03
N SER A 249 -6.11 -10.46 -3.02
CA SER A 249 -5.16 -10.21 -1.93
C SER A 249 -4.93 -11.46 -1.07
N ILE A 250 -5.98 -12.22 -0.72
CA ILE A 250 -5.84 -13.50 -0.02
C ILE A 250 -5.01 -14.51 -0.83
N LYS A 251 -5.24 -14.58 -2.17
CA LYS A 251 -4.42 -15.43 -3.03
C LYS A 251 -2.94 -15.05 -2.96
N ALA A 252 -2.64 -13.75 -3.08
CA ALA A 252 -1.27 -13.24 -2.95
C ALA A 252 -0.67 -13.54 -1.57
N ALA A 253 -1.45 -13.35 -0.50
CA ALA A 253 -1.00 -13.61 0.86
C ALA A 253 -0.62 -15.09 1.09
N LEU A 254 -1.40 -16.03 0.55
CA LEU A 254 -1.09 -17.47 0.62
C LEU A 254 0.19 -17.79 -0.16
N GLU A 255 0.34 -17.28 -1.40
CA GLU A 255 1.56 -17.45 -2.18
C GLU A 255 2.77 -16.84 -1.46
N ASN A 256 2.60 -15.71 -0.80
CA ASN A 256 3.65 -15.05 -0.03
C ASN A 256 4.04 -15.86 1.21
N CYS A 257 3.11 -16.56 1.87
CA CYS A 257 3.44 -17.50 2.94
C CYS A 257 4.31 -18.66 2.43
N ASP A 258 3.93 -19.25 1.30
CA ASP A 258 4.69 -20.36 0.69
C ASP A 258 6.11 -19.92 0.31
N LEU A 259 6.28 -18.72 -0.28
CA LEU A 259 7.57 -18.16 -0.67
C LEU A 259 8.51 -17.85 0.51
N ASN A 260 7.95 -17.70 1.71
CA ASN A 260 8.71 -17.35 2.93
C ASN A 260 8.74 -18.47 3.98
N ASP A 261 8.25 -19.69 3.65
CA ASP A 261 8.18 -20.85 4.54
C ASP A 261 7.41 -20.55 5.85
N ILE A 262 6.30 -19.78 5.77
CA ILE A 262 5.46 -19.38 6.91
C ILE A 262 4.20 -20.23 6.92
N SER A 263 3.94 -20.93 8.03
CA SER A 263 2.84 -21.90 8.16
C SER A 263 1.89 -21.64 9.33
N ASN A 264 2.14 -20.65 10.18
CA ASN A 264 1.33 -20.36 11.37
C ASN A 264 0.24 -19.29 11.13
N ILE A 265 -0.03 -18.93 9.86
CA ILE A 265 -1.04 -17.94 9.48
C ILE A 265 -2.26 -18.62 8.89
N THR A 266 -3.44 -18.28 9.39
CA THR A 266 -4.73 -18.63 8.78
C THR A 266 -5.36 -17.38 8.21
N PHE A 267 -5.74 -17.41 6.92
CA PHE A 267 -6.42 -16.29 6.27
C PHE A 267 -7.93 -16.54 6.21
N ALA A 268 -8.70 -15.52 6.60
CA ALA A 268 -10.15 -15.52 6.51
C ALA A 268 -10.63 -14.41 5.57
N ARG A 269 -11.38 -14.78 4.51
CA ARG A 269 -11.95 -13.79 3.59
C ARG A 269 -13.21 -13.17 4.18
N LEU A 270 -13.04 -12.11 4.96
CA LEU A 270 -14.09 -11.39 5.68
C LEU A 270 -13.86 -9.88 5.62
N ALA A 271 -14.96 -9.11 5.65
CA ALA A 271 -14.89 -7.72 6.06
C ALA A 271 -14.70 -7.63 7.59
N SER A 272 -14.24 -6.48 8.09
CA SER A 272 -14.01 -6.29 9.53
C SER A 272 -15.28 -6.43 10.36
N GLU A 273 -16.41 -5.93 9.86
CA GLU A 273 -17.72 -6.08 10.53
C GLU A 273 -18.13 -7.56 10.63
N GLU A 274 -17.92 -8.35 9.55
CA GLU A 274 -18.22 -9.77 9.53
C GLU A 274 -17.31 -10.56 10.50
N MET A 275 -16.05 -10.13 10.64
CA MET A 275 -15.13 -10.72 11.62
C MET A 275 -15.62 -10.45 13.04
N THR A 276 -16.07 -9.22 13.31
CA THR A 276 -16.66 -8.85 14.60
C THR A 276 -17.86 -9.73 14.94
N GLU A 277 -18.78 -9.93 13.98
CA GLU A 277 -19.94 -10.81 14.14
C GLU A 277 -19.51 -12.26 14.41
N ALA A 278 -18.49 -12.75 13.71
CA ALA A 278 -18.00 -14.11 13.86
C ALA A 278 -17.34 -14.36 15.22
N LEU A 279 -16.47 -13.45 15.66
CA LEU A 279 -15.78 -13.59 16.97
C LEU A 279 -16.72 -13.40 18.15
N ASN A 280 -17.73 -12.55 18.03
CA ASN A 280 -18.77 -12.39 19.05
C ASN A 280 -19.81 -13.53 19.03
N GLY A 281 -19.71 -14.47 18.08
CA GLY A 281 -20.67 -15.59 17.95
C GLY A 281 -22.09 -15.18 17.55
N THR A 282 -22.28 -13.93 17.08
CA THR A 282 -23.60 -13.41 16.67
C THR A 282 -24.06 -13.94 15.33
N ARG A 283 -23.10 -14.39 14.48
CA ARG A 283 -23.37 -14.95 13.16
C ARG A 283 -22.33 -16.00 12.77
N ALA A 284 -22.81 -17.14 12.27
CA ALA A 284 -21.96 -18.17 11.69
C ALA A 284 -21.73 -17.90 10.19
N PHE A 285 -20.49 -18.06 9.74
CA PHE A 285 -20.11 -17.90 8.33
C PHE A 285 -19.58 -19.21 7.77
N ASN A 286 -20.21 -19.74 6.72
CA ASN A 286 -19.79 -21.01 6.07
C ASN A 286 -18.31 -20.98 5.64
N ARG A 287 -17.80 -19.83 5.26
CA ARG A 287 -16.38 -19.65 4.85
C ARG A 287 -15.39 -19.72 6.02
N LEU A 288 -15.87 -19.75 7.24
CA LEU A 288 -15.06 -19.96 8.46
C LEU A 288 -15.22 -21.35 9.07
N SER A 289 -16.03 -22.24 8.46
CA SER A 289 -16.32 -23.57 9.03
C SER A 289 -15.08 -24.45 9.25
N HIS A 290 -13.98 -24.14 8.60
CA HIS A 290 -12.68 -24.79 8.75
C HIS A 290 -11.76 -24.12 9.77
N ILE A 291 -12.17 -22.99 10.37
CA ILE A 291 -11.38 -22.21 11.34
C ILE A 291 -12.04 -22.33 12.71
N ASP A 292 -11.35 -22.95 13.65
CA ASP A 292 -11.77 -22.97 15.05
C ASP A 292 -11.39 -21.64 15.73
N LEU A 293 -12.30 -20.67 15.64
CA LEU A 293 -12.10 -19.33 16.23
C LEU A 293 -11.94 -19.37 17.74
N ALA A 294 -12.58 -20.34 18.43
CA ALA A 294 -12.50 -20.49 19.87
C ALA A 294 -11.12 -20.97 20.35
N SER A 295 -10.31 -21.51 19.43
CA SER A 295 -8.93 -21.94 19.75
C SER A 295 -7.93 -20.79 19.81
N TYR A 296 -8.32 -19.55 19.45
CA TYR A 296 -7.43 -18.39 19.48
C TYR A 296 -7.54 -17.64 20.81
N ALA A 297 -6.37 -17.25 21.33
CA ALA A 297 -6.22 -16.37 22.49
C ALA A 297 -5.46 -15.11 22.03
N PHE A 298 -6.18 -14.19 21.39
CA PHE A 298 -5.58 -12.98 20.83
C PHE A 298 -5.02 -12.08 21.93
N SER A 299 -3.70 -11.92 21.95
CA SER A 299 -3.00 -10.95 22.80
C SER A 299 -2.78 -9.61 22.11
N THR A 300 -2.75 -9.61 20.79
CA THR A 300 -2.42 -8.44 19.98
C THR A 300 -3.25 -8.41 18.71
N VAL A 301 -3.66 -7.20 18.31
CA VAL A 301 -4.28 -6.95 17.02
C VAL A 301 -3.53 -5.85 16.26
N LEU A 302 -3.39 -6.01 14.95
CA LEU A 302 -2.99 -4.93 14.03
C LEU A 302 -4.16 -4.57 13.12
N VAL A 303 -4.36 -3.27 12.94
CA VAL A 303 -5.31 -2.73 11.97
C VAL A 303 -4.62 -1.68 11.08
N ASP A 304 -4.84 -1.78 9.75
CA ASP A 304 -4.44 -0.78 8.74
C ASP A 304 -5.66 -0.47 7.86
N PRO A 305 -6.66 0.24 8.41
CA PRO A 305 -7.94 0.46 7.74
C PRO A 305 -7.84 1.47 6.59
N PRO A 306 -8.85 1.53 5.71
CA PRO A 306 -8.95 2.57 4.71
C PRO A 306 -9.07 3.97 5.34
N ARG A 307 -8.96 5.04 4.52
CA ARG A 307 -8.96 6.45 4.96
C ARG A 307 -10.15 6.87 5.84
N ALA A 308 -11.24 6.13 5.83
CA ALA A 308 -12.41 6.38 6.66
C ALA A 308 -12.19 6.03 8.15
N GLY A 309 -11.11 5.29 8.48
CA GLY A 309 -10.84 4.76 9.81
C GLY A 309 -11.65 3.49 10.09
N LEU A 310 -11.80 3.17 11.36
CA LEU A 310 -12.53 1.97 11.82
C LEU A 310 -14.03 2.24 11.96
N ASP A 311 -14.82 1.19 11.76
CA ASP A 311 -16.24 1.16 12.14
C ASP A 311 -16.40 0.85 13.64
N GLU A 312 -17.59 1.14 14.19
CA GLU A 312 -17.89 0.97 15.62
C GLU A 312 -17.74 -0.50 16.07
N GLY A 313 -18.13 -1.45 15.23
CA GLY A 313 -18.03 -2.88 15.54
C GLY A 313 -16.58 -3.33 15.67
N THR A 314 -15.73 -2.92 14.73
CA THR A 314 -14.29 -3.19 14.75
C THR A 314 -13.63 -2.53 15.97
N ILE A 315 -13.98 -1.27 16.29
CA ILE A 315 -13.48 -0.60 17.51
C ILE A 315 -13.88 -1.39 18.75
N GLY A 316 -15.14 -1.83 18.85
CA GLY A 316 -15.64 -2.64 19.96
C GLY A 316 -14.87 -3.96 20.11
N LEU A 317 -14.62 -4.66 19.00
CA LEU A 317 -13.88 -5.91 18.99
C LEU A 317 -12.45 -5.71 19.50
N ILE A 318 -11.70 -4.79 18.91
CA ILE A 318 -10.27 -4.60 19.23
C ILE A 318 -10.09 -4.01 20.64
N SER A 319 -11.09 -3.31 21.18
CA SER A 319 -11.10 -2.81 22.58
C SER A 319 -11.08 -3.92 23.64
N SER A 320 -11.31 -5.18 23.25
CA SER A 320 -11.21 -6.35 24.14
C SER A 320 -9.83 -7.01 24.11
N ILE A 321 -8.94 -6.61 23.19
CA ILE A 321 -7.62 -7.22 22.99
C ILE A 321 -6.55 -6.38 23.69
N GLU A 322 -5.63 -7.03 24.41
CA GLU A 322 -4.66 -6.37 25.30
C GLU A 322 -3.79 -5.33 24.61
N ASN A 323 -3.34 -5.63 23.38
CA ASN A 323 -2.40 -4.78 22.64
C ASN A 323 -2.95 -4.47 21.23
N ILE A 324 -2.92 -3.18 20.85
CA ILE A 324 -3.41 -2.72 19.54
C ILE A 324 -2.27 -1.99 18.81
N ILE A 325 -1.91 -2.45 17.65
CA ILE A 325 -1.06 -1.73 16.68
C ILE A 325 -2.00 -1.15 15.63
N TYR A 326 -2.10 0.18 15.56
CA TYR A 326 -2.96 0.86 14.61
C TYR A 326 -2.12 1.70 13.65
N ILE A 327 -2.09 1.33 12.38
CA ILE A 327 -1.50 2.10 11.27
C ILE A 327 -2.61 2.83 10.55
N SER A 328 -2.41 4.09 10.18
CA SER A 328 -3.45 4.91 9.53
C SER A 328 -2.87 5.90 8.54
N CYS A 329 -3.43 5.92 7.34
CA CYS A 329 -3.15 6.93 6.30
C CYS A 329 -3.92 8.25 6.49
N ASN A 330 -4.69 8.38 7.57
CA ASN A 330 -5.43 9.59 7.89
C ASN A 330 -5.40 9.88 9.41
N PRO A 331 -4.54 10.79 9.86
CA PRO A 331 -4.39 11.07 11.28
C PRO A 331 -5.63 11.68 11.94
N GLU A 332 -6.54 12.30 11.17
CA GLU A 332 -7.81 12.84 11.69
C GLU A 332 -8.76 11.70 12.10
N THR A 333 -8.89 10.66 11.25
CA THR A 333 -9.72 9.49 11.59
C THR A 333 -9.08 8.66 12.69
N LEU A 334 -7.75 8.55 12.72
CA LEU A 334 -7.04 7.93 13.82
C LEU A 334 -7.36 8.64 15.15
N ALA A 335 -7.26 9.98 15.20
CA ALA A 335 -7.57 10.74 16.41
C ALA A 335 -9.03 10.53 16.87
N ARG A 336 -10.00 10.51 15.94
CA ARG A 336 -11.42 10.18 16.21
C ARG A 336 -11.56 8.80 16.85
N ASP A 337 -10.92 7.77 16.29
CA ASP A 337 -11.03 6.40 16.77
C ASP A 337 -10.38 6.23 18.15
N LEU A 338 -9.30 6.96 18.41
CA LEU A 338 -8.63 7.02 19.71
C LEU A 338 -9.53 7.61 20.82
N GLU A 339 -10.51 8.45 20.53
CA GLU A 339 -11.49 8.94 21.51
C GLU A 339 -12.27 7.78 22.18
N THR A 340 -12.48 6.70 21.42
CA THR A 340 -13.15 5.51 21.93
C THR A 340 -12.15 4.49 22.47
N LEU A 341 -11.09 4.18 21.75
CA LEU A 341 -10.09 3.20 22.17
C LEU A 341 -9.40 3.58 23.50
N CYS A 342 -9.15 4.87 23.71
CA CYS A 342 -8.53 5.35 24.95
C CYS A 342 -9.44 5.35 26.19
N LYS A 343 -10.70 4.90 26.07
CA LYS A 343 -11.54 4.57 27.25
C LYS A 343 -11.06 3.29 27.94
N THR A 344 -10.46 2.37 27.21
CA THR A 344 -9.97 1.09 27.70
C THR A 344 -8.46 0.93 27.59
N HIS A 345 -7.78 1.74 26.76
CA HIS A 345 -6.36 1.62 26.47
C HIS A 345 -5.60 2.93 26.65
N ASN A 346 -4.29 2.83 26.86
CA ASN A 346 -3.37 3.97 26.78
C ASN A 346 -2.48 3.86 25.55
N VAL A 347 -2.26 4.97 24.84
CA VAL A 347 -1.23 5.07 23.80
C VAL A 347 0.14 5.08 24.46
N VAL A 348 0.94 4.05 24.21
CA VAL A 348 2.26 3.87 24.82
C VAL A 348 3.42 4.25 23.89
N ASP A 349 3.20 4.15 22.57
CA ASP A 349 4.14 4.59 21.55
C ASP A 349 3.39 5.16 20.34
N ALA A 350 4.00 6.11 19.61
CA ALA A 350 3.43 6.75 18.44
C ALA A 350 4.51 7.13 17.43
N ALA A 351 4.19 6.96 16.15
CA ALA A 351 5.09 7.24 15.04
C ALA A 351 4.37 7.96 13.88
N MET A 352 5.16 8.65 13.07
CA MET A 352 4.77 9.24 11.80
C MET A 352 5.71 8.76 10.70
N TYR A 353 5.15 8.42 9.53
CA TYR A 353 5.90 7.94 8.38
C TYR A 353 5.60 8.83 7.17
N ASP A 354 6.65 9.31 6.50
CA ASP A 354 6.50 10.11 5.30
C ASP A 354 6.47 9.24 4.04
N GLN A 355 5.39 8.47 3.86
CA GLN A 355 5.15 7.65 2.66
C GLN A 355 5.08 8.47 1.37
N PHE A 356 4.72 9.76 1.47
CA PHE A 356 4.38 10.60 0.33
C PHE A 356 5.09 11.96 0.40
N PRO A 357 6.44 12.02 0.23
CA PRO A 357 7.14 13.29 0.11
C PRO A 357 6.51 14.23 -0.90
N HIS A 358 6.63 15.53 -0.66
CA HIS A 358 6.07 16.61 -1.48
C HIS A 358 4.54 16.70 -1.53
N THR A 359 3.83 15.94 -0.69
CA THR A 359 2.37 15.99 -0.55
C THR A 359 1.97 16.20 0.91
N GLU A 360 0.72 16.55 1.17
CA GLU A 360 0.17 16.69 2.53
C GLU A 360 -0.16 15.35 3.20
N HIS A 361 -0.12 14.25 2.45
CA HIS A 361 -0.41 12.92 2.98
C HIS A 361 0.68 12.46 3.93
N VAL A 362 0.24 11.77 4.98
CA VAL A 362 1.10 11.23 6.04
C VAL A 362 0.50 9.94 6.57
N GLU A 363 1.35 8.97 6.86
CA GLU A 363 0.99 7.78 7.61
C GLU A 363 1.32 7.97 9.08
N SER A 364 0.54 7.36 9.96
CA SER A 364 0.73 7.42 11.40
C SER A 364 0.57 6.03 12.00
N GLY A 365 1.34 5.73 13.03
CA GLY A 365 1.22 4.52 13.80
C GLY A 365 1.04 4.84 15.29
N VAL A 366 0.15 4.14 15.97
CA VAL A 366 0.05 4.16 17.42
C VAL A 366 0.04 2.73 17.96
N PHE A 367 0.69 2.55 19.10
CA PHE A 367 0.64 1.32 19.87
C PHE A 367 -0.08 1.57 21.18
N LEU A 368 -1.14 0.82 21.41
CA LEU A 368 -1.96 0.96 22.61
C LEU A 368 -1.87 -0.31 23.46
N ARG A 369 -1.96 -0.14 24.77
CA ARG A 369 -2.10 -1.23 25.75
C ARG A 369 -3.31 -0.99 26.63
N ILE A 370 -3.98 -2.09 26.96
CA ILE A 370 -5.13 -2.07 27.87
C ILE A 370 -4.73 -1.45 29.20
N ASN A 371 -5.63 -0.67 29.80
CA ASN A 371 -5.44 -0.10 31.12
C ASN A 371 -5.43 -1.24 32.14
N LEU A 372 -4.34 -1.38 32.88
CA LEU A 372 -4.34 -2.24 34.09
C LEU A 372 -5.16 -1.49 35.13
N GLU A 373 -6.24 -2.07 35.59
CA GLU A 373 -6.98 -1.59 36.76
C GLU A 373 -6.10 -1.56 38.04
#